data_57fe875a89ff82fbdc90407a5c40f006
#
_entry.id   57fe875a89ff82fbdc90407a5c40f006
#
_cell.length_a   1.000
_cell.length_b   1.000
_cell.length_c   1.000
_cell.angle_alpha   90.00
_cell.angle_beta   90.00
_cell.angle_gamma   90.00
#
_symmetry.space_group_name_H-M   'P 1'
#
loop_
_entity.id
_entity.type
_entity.pdbx_description
1 polymer ?
#
loop_
_entity_poly.entity_id
_entity_poly.type
_entity_poly.pdbx_seq_one_letter_code
_entity_poly.pdbx_strand_id
1 'polypeptide(L)'
;RQMCIRDRKYTNVTVSNRYLNREPRFYNTVFFNGRQWPVSCNQVLFYNGGNSGVQEGQATLTGYMLFKRFNRSVSLTNPGVASQFRPSIIFRLADFYLMYAEAANEVNPNDARVLKYLNLVRERAGLPDIETLNPAIRGNQELQRAAIQRERQIELATEGQRYFDVRRWMIADKNGEGRQNGYVHGMNVRGESNDKEDFNRIVEASQIVFNRKMYLLSLIHI
;
A
#
# COMPACT_ATOMS: atom_id res chain seq x y z
N ARG A 1 -21.93 -8.40 15.07
CA ARG A 1 -21.19 -8.23 13.79
C ARG A 1 -20.46 -6.90 13.63
N GLN A 2 -20.78 -5.88 14.42
CA GLN A 2 -20.12 -4.56 14.36
C GLN A 2 -18.82 -4.44 15.18
N MET A 3 -18.57 -5.34 16.13
CA MET A 3 -17.46 -5.23 17.09
C MET A 3 -16.07 -5.46 16.48
N CYS A 4 -15.91 -6.37 15.52
CA CYS A 4 -14.58 -6.66 14.93
C CYS A 4 -14.00 -5.52 14.06
N ILE A 5 -14.83 -4.52 13.72
CA ILE A 5 -14.46 -3.43 12.81
C ILE A 5 -14.23 -2.12 13.57
N ARG A 6 -14.94 -1.92 14.68
CA ARG A 6 -14.97 -0.66 15.43
C ARG A 6 -13.87 -0.56 16.50
N ASP A 7 -13.49 -1.68 17.08
CA ASP A 7 -12.43 -1.71 18.08
C ASP A 7 -11.06 -1.92 17.40
N ARG A 8 -10.38 -0.81 17.18
CA ARG A 8 -8.94 -0.78 16.85
C ARG A 8 -8.05 -1.25 18.03
N LYS A 9 -8.64 -1.77 19.07
CA LYS A 9 -7.94 -2.39 20.19
C LYS A 9 -7.68 -3.85 19.85
N TYR A 10 -6.49 -4.13 19.38
CA TYR A 10 -5.95 -5.49 19.28
C TYR A 10 -5.71 -6.03 20.69
N THR A 11 -6.78 -6.41 21.38
CA THR A 11 -6.79 -6.58 22.83
C THR A 11 -6.19 -7.88 23.33
N ASN A 12 -5.82 -8.83 22.47
CA ASN A 12 -5.40 -10.16 22.96
C ASN A 12 -4.14 -10.76 22.31
N VAL A 13 -3.43 -10.04 21.46
CA VAL A 13 -2.12 -10.48 20.97
C VAL A 13 -1.21 -9.28 20.86
N THR A 14 0.02 -9.45 21.29
CA THR A 14 1.09 -8.46 21.13
C THR A 14 1.34 -8.20 19.65
N VAL A 15 0.68 -7.19 19.10
CA VAL A 15 0.92 -6.69 17.74
C VAL A 15 2.21 -5.90 17.77
N SER A 16 3.10 -6.15 16.82
CA SER A 16 4.35 -5.39 16.71
C SER A 16 4.07 -3.88 16.62
N ASN A 17 4.85 -3.09 17.37
CA ASN A 17 4.74 -1.61 17.38
C ASN A 17 4.81 -0.99 15.99
N ARG A 18 5.42 -1.65 15.02
CA ARG A 18 5.49 -1.19 13.62
C ARG A 18 4.13 -1.06 12.94
N TYR A 19 3.10 -1.73 13.46
CA TYR A 19 1.73 -1.69 12.93
C TYR A 19 0.84 -0.69 13.68
N LEU A 20 1.33 -0.11 14.77
CA LEU A 20 0.59 0.86 15.55
C LEU A 20 0.78 2.28 14.99
N ASN A 21 -0.22 3.13 15.21
CA ASN A 21 -0.18 4.55 14.84
C ASN A 21 0.14 4.81 13.36
N ARG A 22 -0.26 3.90 12.48
CA ARG A 22 -0.16 4.10 11.03
C ARG A 22 -1.36 4.91 10.52
N GLU A 23 -1.20 5.52 9.36
CA GLU A 23 -2.31 6.21 8.69
C GLU A 23 -3.49 5.25 8.41
N PRO A 24 -4.74 5.75 8.32
CA PRO A 24 -5.92 4.90 8.14
C PRO A 24 -5.87 4.00 6.91
N ARG A 25 -5.23 4.45 5.83
CA ARG A 25 -5.10 3.65 4.59
C ARG A 25 -4.24 2.41 4.76
N PHE A 26 -3.25 2.43 5.66
CA PHE A 26 -2.49 1.23 5.98
C PHE A 26 -3.42 0.10 6.43
N TYR A 27 -4.31 0.39 7.38
CA TYR A 27 -5.26 -0.59 7.90
C TYR A 27 -6.34 -1.00 6.88
N ASN A 28 -6.60 -0.20 5.87
CA ASN A 28 -7.55 -0.51 4.81
C ASN A 28 -6.92 -1.22 3.61
N THR A 29 -5.60 -1.19 3.50
CA THR A 29 -4.87 -1.74 2.34
C THR A 29 -4.13 -3.01 2.66
N VAL A 30 -3.56 -3.13 3.87
CA VAL A 30 -2.59 -4.17 4.21
C VAL A 30 -3.13 -5.11 5.27
N PHE A 31 -2.97 -6.40 5.03
CA PHE A 31 -3.10 -7.45 6.03
C PHE A 31 -1.71 -7.73 6.62
N PHE A 32 -1.60 -7.66 7.95
CA PHE A 32 -0.34 -7.84 8.67
C PHE A 32 -0.50 -8.88 9.79
N ASN A 33 0.59 -9.40 10.28
CA ASN A 33 0.60 -10.41 11.33
C ASN A 33 -0.11 -9.94 12.61
N GLY A 34 -1.00 -10.76 13.13
CA GLY A 34 -1.80 -10.44 14.32
C GLY A 34 -3.09 -9.66 14.02
N ARG A 35 -3.33 -9.26 12.79
CA ARG A 35 -4.58 -8.60 12.42
C ARG A 35 -5.74 -9.60 12.45
N GLN A 36 -6.90 -9.16 12.96
CA GLN A 36 -8.11 -9.97 12.97
C GLN A 36 -8.69 -10.14 11.56
N TRP A 37 -9.07 -11.37 11.24
CA TRP A 37 -9.80 -11.68 10.04
C TRP A 37 -11.25 -11.14 10.14
N PRO A 38 -11.74 -10.37 9.18
CA PRO A 38 -13.01 -9.65 9.32
C PRO A 38 -14.24 -10.54 9.48
N VAL A 39 -14.19 -11.78 9.00
CA VAL A 39 -15.34 -12.70 9.01
C VAL A 39 -15.40 -13.51 10.29
N SER A 40 -14.27 -14.06 10.73
CA SER A 40 -14.21 -14.95 11.89
C SER A 40 -13.68 -14.29 13.15
N CYS A 41 -13.15 -13.05 13.04
CA CYS A 41 -12.42 -12.36 14.12
C CYS A 41 -11.19 -13.10 14.64
N ASN A 42 -10.79 -14.21 14.03
CA ASN A 42 -9.54 -14.89 14.34
C ASN A 42 -8.35 -14.07 13.86
N GLN A 43 -7.26 -14.13 14.57
CA GLN A 43 -6.04 -13.48 14.16
C GLN A 43 -5.34 -14.25 13.05
N VAL A 44 -4.80 -13.52 12.08
CA VAL A 44 -3.97 -14.08 11.02
C VAL A 44 -2.52 -14.03 11.47
N LEU A 45 -1.85 -15.18 11.46
CA LEU A 45 -0.50 -15.37 11.96
C LEU A 45 0.38 -15.87 10.82
N PHE A 46 1.27 -15.00 10.33
CA PHE A 46 2.13 -15.27 9.17
C PHE A 46 3.49 -15.88 9.53
N TYR A 47 3.84 -15.96 10.81
CA TYR A 47 5.08 -16.60 11.22
C TYR A 47 5.03 -18.11 10.95
N ASN A 48 6.17 -18.75 10.86
CA ASN A 48 6.28 -20.19 10.67
C ASN A 48 5.62 -20.92 11.85
N GLY A 49 4.68 -21.83 11.57
CA GLY A 49 3.83 -22.47 12.60
C GLY A 49 2.54 -21.70 12.92
N GLY A 50 2.33 -20.50 12.39
CA GLY A 50 1.06 -19.78 12.49
C GLY A 50 0.01 -20.30 11.51
N ASN A 51 -1.25 -19.94 11.71
CA ASN A 51 -2.39 -20.40 10.90
C ASN A 51 -2.38 -19.91 9.43
N SER A 52 -1.45 -19.07 9.03
CA SER A 52 -1.22 -18.57 7.67
C SER A 52 0.28 -18.51 7.37
N GLY A 53 1.07 -19.32 8.05
CA GLY A 53 2.51 -19.43 7.87
C GLY A 53 2.91 -20.23 6.64
N VAL A 54 4.22 -20.36 6.41
CA VAL A 54 4.81 -20.97 5.20
C VAL A 54 4.35 -22.42 4.97
N GLN A 55 4.13 -23.17 6.04
CA GLN A 55 3.68 -24.56 5.98
C GLN A 55 2.27 -24.73 5.39
N GLU A 56 1.46 -23.67 5.36
CA GLU A 56 0.09 -23.74 4.84
C GLU A 56 0.02 -23.62 3.30
N GLY A 57 1.16 -23.63 2.61
CA GLY A 57 1.26 -23.72 1.15
C GLY A 57 0.86 -22.45 0.37
N GLN A 58 0.17 -21.52 0.98
CA GLN A 58 -0.26 -20.24 0.37
C GLN A 58 0.27 -19.02 1.12
N ALA A 59 1.37 -19.19 1.83
CA ALA A 59 1.96 -18.13 2.63
C ALA A 59 2.48 -16.98 1.78
N THR A 60 2.38 -15.78 2.34
CA THR A 60 3.03 -14.61 1.77
C THR A 60 4.55 -14.70 1.89
N LEU A 61 5.28 -14.22 0.90
CA LEU A 61 6.74 -14.15 0.94
C LEU A 61 7.27 -12.99 1.80
N THR A 62 6.42 -12.01 2.09
CA THR A 62 6.81 -10.76 2.78
C THR A 62 6.24 -10.61 4.18
N GLY A 63 5.39 -11.52 4.64
CA GLY A 63 4.65 -11.37 5.89
C GLY A 63 3.50 -10.35 5.83
N TYR A 64 3.13 -9.92 4.62
CA TYR A 64 2.01 -9.02 4.36
C TYR A 64 1.13 -9.56 3.24
N MET A 65 -0.16 -9.30 3.32
CA MET A 65 -1.12 -9.62 2.26
C MET A 65 -1.95 -8.39 1.91
N LEU A 66 -2.55 -8.43 0.73
CA LEU A 66 -3.46 -7.39 0.29
C LEU A 66 -4.81 -7.52 1.01
N PHE A 67 -5.24 -6.43 1.67
CA PHE A 67 -6.57 -6.32 2.25
C PHE A 67 -7.51 -5.41 1.44
N LYS A 68 -6.96 -4.46 0.71
CA LYS A 68 -7.73 -3.58 -0.17
C LYS A 68 -8.54 -4.42 -1.15
N ARG A 69 -9.82 -4.09 -1.30
CA ARG A 69 -10.78 -4.85 -2.12
C ARG A 69 -11.17 -6.23 -1.55
N PHE A 70 -10.81 -6.54 -0.30
CA PHE A 70 -11.33 -7.72 0.36
C PHE A 70 -12.85 -7.60 0.56
N ASN A 71 -13.60 -8.57 0.04
CA ASN A 71 -15.04 -8.60 0.25
C ASN A 71 -15.37 -9.31 1.56
N ARG A 72 -15.92 -8.57 2.51
CA ARG A 72 -16.26 -9.07 3.85
C ARG A 72 -17.44 -10.06 3.85
N SER A 73 -18.17 -10.15 2.75
CA SER A 73 -19.26 -11.13 2.60
C SER A 73 -18.77 -12.53 2.24
N VAL A 74 -17.50 -12.67 1.85
CA VAL A 74 -16.90 -13.97 1.53
C VAL A 74 -16.77 -14.79 2.79
N SER A 75 -17.32 -16.00 2.79
CA SER A 75 -17.19 -16.97 3.86
C SER A 75 -16.48 -18.22 3.35
N LEU A 76 -15.42 -18.63 4.06
CA LEU A 76 -14.71 -19.87 3.74
C LEU A 76 -15.45 -21.13 4.22
N THR A 77 -16.40 -20.95 5.17
CA THR A 77 -17.19 -22.05 5.76
C THR A 77 -18.53 -22.27 5.07
N ASN A 78 -19.00 -21.31 4.26
CA ASN A 78 -20.22 -21.42 3.50
C ASN A 78 -19.92 -21.37 1.99
N PRO A 79 -19.99 -22.51 1.28
CA PRO A 79 -19.67 -22.59 -0.14
C PRO A 79 -20.48 -21.64 -1.03
N GLY A 80 -21.74 -21.32 -0.66
CA GLY A 80 -22.60 -20.42 -1.42
C GLY A 80 -22.15 -18.95 -1.41
N VAL A 81 -21.22 -18.58 -0.55
CA VAL A 81 -20.63 -17.22 -0.46
C VAL A 81 -19.13 -17.22 -0.53
N ALA A 82 -18.53 -18.31 -1.04
CA ALA A 82 -17.08 -18.46 -1.20
C ALA A 82 -16.50 -17.53 -2.26
N SER A 83 -17.30 -17.07 -3.22
CA SER A 83 -16.90 -16.16 -4.28
C SER A 83 -17.89 -15.01 -4.40
N GLN A 84 -17.35 -13.81 -4.57
CA GLN A 84 -18.14 -12.60 -4.76
C GLN A 84 -17.56 -11.80 -5.93
N PHE A 85 -18.45 -11.25 -6.75
CA PHE A 85 -18.03 -10.38 -7.85
C PHE A 85 -17.31 -9.16 -7.31
N ARG A 86 -16.16 -8.84 -7.91
CA ARG A 86 -15.36 -7.66 -7.61
C ARG A 86 -15.16 -6.86 -8.89
N PRO A 87 -15.80 -5.70 -9.02
CA PRO A 87 -15.55 -4.84 -10.16
C PRO A 87 -14.09 -4.39 -10.19
N SER A 88 -13.49 -4.41 -11.38
CA SER A 88 -12.16 -3.82 -11.56
C SER A 88 -12.28 -2.31 -11.65
N ILE A 89 -11.51 -1.61 -10.82
CA ILE A 89 -11.40 -0.15 -10.88
C ILE A 89 -10.41 0.16 -11.99
N ILE A 90 -10.87 0.85 -13.03
CA ILE A 90 -10.02 1.33 -14.12
C ILE A 90 -9.51 2.73 -13.75
N PHE A 91 -10.44 3.63 -13.43
CA PHE A 91 -10.16 5.00 -12.96
C PHE A 91 -11.10 5.36 -11.82
N ARG A 92 -10.66 6.26 -10.95
CA ARG A 92 -11.48 6.86 -9.90
C ARG A 92 -11.05 8.30 -9.63
N LEU A 93 -11.93 9.06 -9.00
CA LEU A 93 -11.76 10.50 -8.83
C LEU A 93 -10.43 10.90 -8.16
N ALA A 94 -9.94 10.10 -7.20
CA ALA A 94 -8.65 10.35 -6.57
C ALA A 94 -7.47 10.29 -7.56
N ASP A 95 -7.53 9.42 -8.58
CA ASP A 95 -6.52 9.36 -9.63
C ASP A 95 -6.54 10.66 -10.46
N PHE A 96 -7.73 11.12 -10.87
CA PHE A 96 -7.87 12.39 -11.59
C PHE A 96 -7.38 13.59 -10.79
N TYR A 97 -7.70 13.65 -9.49
CA TYR A 97 -7.21 14.72 -8.62
C TYR A 97 -5.68 14.76 -8.57
N LEU A 98 -5.05 13.60 -8.42
CA LEU A 98 -3.60 13.51 -8.35
C LEU A 98 -2.92 13.76 -9.70
N MET A 99 -3.54 13.33 -10.81
CA MET A 99 -3.06 13.67 -12.15
C MET A 99 -3.15 15.19 -12.41
N TYR A 100 -4.26 15.80 -12.01
CA TYR A 100 -4.42 17.25 -12.16
C TYR A 100 -3.40 18.02 -11.31
N ALA A 101 -3.22 17.63 -10.03
CA ALA A 101 -2.23 18.24 -9.14
C ALA A 101 -0.82 18.15 -9.72
N GLU A 102 -0.46 16.99 -10.28
CA GLU A 102 0.83 16.77 -10.93
C GLU A 102 1.01 17.68 -12.13
N ALA A 103 0.06 17.69 -13.07
CA ALA A 103 0.14 18.53 -14.25
C ALA A 103 0.19 20.03 -13.92
N ALA A 104 -0.63 20.48 -12.97
CA ALA A 104 -0.62 21.86 -12.50
C ALA A 104 0.73 22.26 -11.87
N ASN A 105 1.33 21.36 -11.09
CA ASN A 105 2.65 21.59 -10.48
C ASN A 105 3.77 21.74 -11.53
N GLU A 106 3.69 20.99 -12.64
CA GLU A 106 4.69 21.10 -13.71
C GLU A 106 4.56 22.40 -14.51
N VAL A 107 3.35 22.94 -14.61
CA VAL A 107 3.09 24.20 -15.33
C VAL A 107 3.35 25.42 -14.44
N ASN A 108 2.82 25.41 -13.22
CA ASN A 108 2.97 26.51 -12.27
C ASN A 108 2.86 25.99 -10.83
N PRO A 109 3.98 25.83 -10.11
CA PRO A 109 3.97 25.34 -8.74
C PRO A 109 3.29 26.28 -7.74
N ASN A 110 3.07 27.54 -8.10
CA ASN A 110 2.33 28.50 -7.27
C ASN A 110 0.81 28.44 -7.46
N ASP A 111 0.30 27.61 -8.36
CA ASP A 111 -1.12 27.42 -8.54
C ASP A 111 -1.74 26.75 -7.30
N ALA A 112 -2.68 27.44 -6.64
CA ALA A 112 -3.35 26.94 -5.45
C ALA A 112 -4.06 25.58 -5.67
N ARG A 113 -4.38 25.25 -6.91
CA ARG A 113 -5.02 23.97 -7.27
C ARG A 113 -4.11 22.78 -7.07
N VAL A 114 -2.78 22.94 -7.08
CA VAL A 114 -1.82 21.85 -6.81
C VAL A 114 -2.07 21.26 -5.43
N LEU A 115 -2.00 22.07 -4.40
CA LEU A 115 -2.21 21.63 -3.02
C LEU A 115 -3.68 21.32 -2.74
N LYS A 116 -4.62 22.07 -3.34
CA LYS A 116 -6.05 21.80 -3.19
C LYS A 116 -6.40 20.35 -3.56
N TYR A 117 -6.03 19.89 -4.75
CA TYR A 117 -6.40 18.56 -5.20
C TYR A 117 -5.60 17.44 -4.50
N LEU A 118 -4.37 17.71 -4.10
CA LEU A 118 -3.61 16.82 -3.25
C LEU A 118 -4.29 16.65 -1.88
N ASN A 119 -4.70 17.75 -1.25
CA ASN A 119 -5.32 17.75 0.07
C ASN A 119 -6.71 17.12 0.08
N LEU A 120 -7.52 17.26 -0.97
CA LEU A 120 -8.81 16.57 -1.07
C LEU A 120 -8.66 15.03 -0.96
N VAL A 121 -7.59 14.47 -1.51
CA VAL A 121 -7.30 13.04 -1.36
C VAL A 121 -6.88 12.71 0.07
N ARG A 122 -6.07 13.55 0.68
CA ARG A 122 -5.58 13.39 2.05
C ARG A 122 -6.69 13.54 3.09
N GLU A 123 -7.54 14.58 2.95
CA GLU A 123 -8.71 14.83 3.80
C GLU A 123 -9.64 13.61 3.81
N ARG A 124 -9.97 13.06 2.64
CA ARG A 124 -10.77 11.84 2.53
C ARG A 124 -10.13 10.66 3.28
N ALA A 125 -8.83 10.60 3.34
CA ALA A 125 -8.07 9.58 4.08
C ALA A 125 -7.94 9.88 5.59
N GLY A 126 -8.48 11.00 6.06
CA GLY A 126 -8.37 11.45 7.45
C GLY A 126 -6.99 11.99 7.82
N LEU A 127 -6.27 12.53 6.84
CA LEU A 127 -4.93 13.11 7.03
C LEU A 127 -5.01 14.65 6.99
N PRO A 128 -4.14 15.34 7.74
CA PRO A 128 -4.03 16.80 7.66
C PRO A 128 -3.49 17.23 6.28
N ASP A 129 -3.74 18.49 5.95
CA ASP A 129 -3.17 19.12 4.76
C ASP A 129 -1.65 19.01 4.78
N ILE A 130 -1.07 18.79 3.59
CA ILE A 130 0.38 18.52 3.48
C ILE A 130 1.22 19.72 3.93
N GLU A 131 0.76 20.93 3.67
CA GLU A 131 1.44 22.17 4.09
C GLU A 131 1.38 22.41 5.60
N THR A 132 0.47 21.77 6.31
CA THR A 132 0.48 21.77 7.79
C THR A 132 1.65 20.96 8.33
N LEU A 133 2.01 19.88 7.63
CA LEU A 133 3.15 19.04 8.00
C LEU A 133 4.47 19.58 7.49
N ASN A 134 4.46 20.24 6.34
CA ASN A 134 5.63 20.82 5.71
C ASN A 134 5.28 22.17 5.04
N PRO A 135 5.36 23.29 5.76
CA PRO A 135 5.05 24.62 5.20
C PRO A 135 5.91 25.03 4.01
N ALA A 136 7.15 24.52 3.91
CA ALA A 136 8.07 24.83 2.82
C ALA A 136 7.64 24.24 1.45
N ILE A 137 6.58 23.42 1.43
CA ILE A 137 6.09 22.79 0.20
C ILE A 137 5.40 23.80 -0.72
N ARG A 138 4.87 24.92 -0.18
CA ARG A 138 4.12 25.91 -0.96
C ARG A 138 4.98 26.54 -2.04
N GLY A 139 4.55 26.42 -3.30
CA GLY A 139 5.27 26.95 -4.46
C GLY A 139 6.60 26.25 -4.78
N ASN A 140 6.98 25.22 -4.03
CA ASN A 140 8.19 24.46 -4.29
C ASN A 140 7.88 23.25 -5.16
N GLN A 141 8.20 23.35 -6.45
CA GLN A 141 7.88 22.32 -7.44
C GLN A 141 8.41 20.94 -7.07
N GLU A 142 9.65 20.85 -6.59
CA GLU A 142 10.28 19.56 -6.27
C GLU A 142 9.62 18.89 -5.05
N LEU A 143 9.37 19.66 -4.00
CA LEU A 143 8.70 19.13 -2.81
C LEU A 143 7.24 18.73 -3.12
N GLN A 144 6.54 19.53 -3.93
CA GLN A 144 5.19 19.20 -4.38
C GLN A 144 5.19 17.94 -5.26
N ARG A 145 6.13 17.82 -6.21
CA ARG A 145 6.29 16.63 -7.06
C ARG A 145 6.52 15.37 -6.21
N ALA A 146 7.44 15.43 -5.26
CA ALA A 146 7.73 14.31 -4.36
C ALA A 146 6.50 13.92 -3.52
N ALA A 147 5.77 14.89 -3.00
CA ALA A 147 4.55 14.65 -2.22
C ALA A 147 3.44 14.00 -3.08
N ILE A 148 3.20 14.51 -4.28
CA ILE A 148 2.20 13.96 -5.22
C ILE A 148 2.58 12.52 -5.63
N GLN A 149 3.84 12.27 -5.95
CA GLN A 149 4.31 10.93 -6.30
C GLN A 149 4.13 9.94 -5.15
N ARG A 150 4.43 10.37 -3.91
CA ARG A 150 4.22 9.56 -2.72
C ARG A 150 2.73 9.32 -2.47
N GLU A 151 1.89 10.34 -2.61
CA GLU A 151 0.45 10.23 -2.43
C GLU A 151 -0.17 9.27 -3.45
N ARG A 152 0.22 9.35 -4.73
CA ARG A 152 -0.19 8.40 -5.77
C ARG A 152 0.21 6.96 -5.41
N GLN A 153 1.42 6.75 -4.94
CA GLN A 153 1.90 5.42 -4.54
C GLN A 153 1.05 4.80 -3.43
N ILE A 154 0.66 5.59 -2.43
CA ILE A 154 -0.08 5.10 -1.27
C ILE A 154 -1.57 4.96 -1.61
N GLU A 155 -2.16 6.00 -2.18
CA GLU A 155 -3.58 6.07 -2.48
C GLU A 155 -4.00 5.04 -3.53
N LEU A 156 -3.23 4.91 -4.61
CA LEU A 156 -3.51 4.01 -5.73
C LEU A 156 -2.80 2.66 -5.60
N ALA A 157 -2.32 2.34 -4.40
CA ALA A 157 -1.66 1.06 -4.14
C ALA A 157 -2.54 -0.11 -4.61
N THR A 158 -1.96 -1.03 -5.39
CA THR A 158 -2.60 -2.23 -5.94
C THR A 158 -3.72 -2.00 -6.98
N GLU A 159 -3.81 -0.79 -7.54
CA GLU A 159 -4.75 -0.45 -8.61
C GLU A 159 -4.09 -0.46 -10.02
N GLY A 160 -2.87 -0.95 -10.14
CA GLY A 160 -2.16 -1.07 -11.41
C GLY A 160 -1.38 0.20 -11.84
N GLN A 161 -1.66 1.35 -11.23
CA GLN A 161 -1.10 2.64 -11.65
C GLN A 161 0.43 2.72 -11.46
N ARG A 162 0.98 2.10 -10.42
CA ARG A 162 2.42 2.20 -10.10
C ARG A 162 3.33 1.76 -11.23
N TYR A 163 2.95 0.74 -11.99
CA TYR A 163 3.70 0.26 -13.14
C TYR A 163 3.94 1.36 -14.17
N PHE A 164 2.91 2.15 -14.47
CA PHE A 164 2.98 3.25 -15.43
C PHE A 164 3.68 4.47 -14.83
N ASP A 165 3.36 4.82 -13.59
CA ASP A 165 3.91 5.97 -12.91
C ASP A 165 5.44 5.95 -12.84
N VAL A 166 6.05 4.84 -12.41
CA VAL A 166 7.52 4.78 -12.29
C VAL A 166 8.23 4.81 -13.65
N ARG A 167 7.54 4.42 -14.72
CA ARG A 167 8.08 4.49 -16.10
C ARG A 167 8.01 5.90 -16.64
N ARG A 168 6.85 6.55 -16.57
CA ARG A 168 6.70 7.93 -17.06
C ARG A 168 7.54 8.93 -16.24
N TRP A 169 7.79 8.65 -14.96
CA TRP A 169 8.72 9.46 -14.15
C TRP A 169 10.19 9.07 -14.35
N MET A 170 10.49 8.08 -15.16
CA MET A 170 11.86 7.61 -15.42
C MET A 170 12.62 7.18 -14.17
N ILE A 171 11.91 6.55 -13.22
CA ILE A 171 12.49 6.12 -11.93
C ILE A 171 12.41 4.61 -11.70
N ALA A 172 11.93 3.83 -12.69
CA ALA A 172 11.77 2.40 -12.56
C ALA A 172 13.10 1.64 -12.36
N ASP A 173 14.16 2.14 -12.96
CA ASP A 173 15.52 1.58 -12.88
C ASP A 173 16.31 2.02 -11.65
N LYS A 174 15.80 2.97 -10.88
CA LYS A 174 16.46 3.43 -9.67
C LYS A 174 16.13 2.52 -8.50
N ASN A 175 17.09 2.28 -7.61
CA ASN A 175 16.87 1.55 -6.37
C ASN A 175 16.05 2.39 -5.38
N GLY A 176 15.31 1.73 -4.51
CA GLY A 176 14.58 2.39 -3.43
C GLY A 176 13.11 1.97 -3.32
N GLU A 177 12.46 2.43 -2.26
CA GLU A 177 11.09 2.07 -1.94
C GLU A 177 10.10 2.47 -3.06
N GLY A 178 9.26 1.52 -3.43
CA GLY A 178 8.23 1.72 -4.45
C GLY A 178 8.74 1.87 -5.88
N ARG A 179 10.04 1.67 -6.12
CA ARG A 179 10.64 1.55 -7.45
C ARG A 179 10.56 0.11 -7.94
N GLN A 180 10.90 -0.15 -9.19
CA GLN A 180 10.85 -1.50 -9.75
C GLN A 180 12.25 -2.09 -9.95
N ASN A 181 13.17 -1.71 -9.09
CA ASN A 181 14.53 -2.23 -9.09
C ASN A 181 15.05 -2.32 -7.65
N GLY A 182 15.80 -3.38 -7.36
CA GLY A 182 16.39 -3.62 -6.06
C GLY A 182 15.65 -4.67 -5.23
N TYR A 183 15.94 -4.70 -3.95
CA TYR A 183 15.40 -5.69 -3.03
C TYR A 183 14.03 -5.29 -2.48
N VAL A 184 13.15 -6.28 -2.36
CA VAL A 184 11.88 -6.19 -1.65
C VAL A 184 12.08 -6.76 -0.25
N HIS A 185 11.89 -5.91 0.75
CA HIS A 185 12.02 -6.30 2.15
C HIS A 185 10.69 -6.79 2.72
N GLY A 186 10.78 -7.74 3.63
CA GLY A 186 9.63 -8.32 4.31
C GLY A 186 10.00 -8.81 5.70
N MET A 187 9.05 -9.44 6.35
CA MET A 187 9.27 -10.17 7.60
C MET A 187 9.94 -11.50 7.30
N ASN A 188 10.65 -12.06 8.28
CA ASN A 188 11.24 -13.39 8.17
C ASN A 188 10.17 -14.49 8.33
N VAL A 189 9.40 -14.70 7.25
CA VAL A 189 8.32 -15.70 7.22
C VAL A 189 8.83 -17.15 7.30
N ARG A 190 10.11 -17.36 7.02
CA ARG A 190 10.79 -18.66 7.06
C ARG A 190 11.67 -18.84 8.27
N GLY A 191 11.52 -17.98 9.27
CA GLY A 191 12.22 -18.08 10.54
C GLY A 191 11.90 -19.37 11.29
N GLU A 192 12.50 -19.53 12.46
CA GLU A 192 12.22 -20.69 13.32
C GLU A 192 10.74 -20.76 13.69
N SER A 193 10.23 -21.99 13.75
CA SER A 193 8.82 -22.23 14.06
C SER A 193 8.48 -21.67 15.45
N ASN A 194 7.37 -20.92 15.50
CA ASN A 194 6.86 -20.27 16.71
C ASN A 194 7.73 -19.16 17.31
N ASP A 195 8.85 -18.79 16.70
CA ASP A 195 9.63 -17.64 17.12
C ASP A 195 9.06 -16.34 16.49
N LYS A 196 8.29 -15.62 17.32
CA LYS A 196 7.68 -14.35 16.94
C LYS A 196 8.71 -13.22 16.81
N GLU A 197 9.80 -13.28 17.53
CA GLU A 197 10.87 -12.27 17.46
C GLU A 197 11.68 -12.46 16.18
N ASP A 198 12.01 -13.69 15.80
CA ASP A 198 12.67 -13.97 14.53
C ASP A 198 11.78 -13.58 13.34
N PHE A 199 10.47 -13.84 13.42
CA PHE A 199 9.53 -13.34 12.40
C PHE A 199 9.60 -11.81 12.21
N ASN A 200 9.78 -11.06 13.29
CA ASN A 200 9.84 -9.60 13.25
C ASN A 200 11.13 -9.05 12.61
N ARG A 201 12.12 -9.87 12.35
CA ARG A 201 13.35 -9.48 11.66
C ARG A 201 13.05 -9.16 10.19
N ILE A 202 13.54 -8.02 9.71
CA ILE A 202 13.41 -7.62 8.31
C ILE A 202 14.44 -8.39 7.50
N VAL A 203 13.99 -9.02 6.41
CA VAL A 203 14.81 -9.80 5.48
C VAL A 203 14.58 -9.35 4.03
N GLU A 204 15.51 -9.64 3.16
CA GLU A 204 15.34 -9.52 1.71
C GLU A 204 14.47 -10.67 1.21
N ALA A 205 13.18 -10.40 1.02
CA ALA A 205 12.20 -11.40 0.63
C ALA A 205 12.27 -11.76 -0.86
N SER A 206 12.66 -10.80 -1.71
CA SER A 206 12.75 -10.97 -3.16
C SER A 206 13.61 -9.87 -3.77
N GLN A 207 14.11 -10.11 -4.97
CA GLN A 207 14.80 -9.10 -5.78
C GLN A 207 14.03 -8.85 -7.07
N ILE A 208 13.86 -7.59 -7.42
CA ILE A 208 13.30 -7.15 -8.69
C ILE A 208 14.44 -6.51 -9.49
N VAL A 209 14.61 -6.94 -10.73
CA VAL A 209 15.59 -6.37 -11.66
C VAL A 209 14.83 -5.69 -12.80
N PHE A 210 15.03 -4.39 -12.94
CA PHE A 210 14.48 -3.62 -14.04
C PHE A 210 15.59 -3.25 -15.02
N ASN A 211 15.50 -3.78 -16.24
CA ASN A 211 16.39 -3.44 -17.33
C ASN A 211 15.69 -2.48 -18.29
N ARG A 212 16.25 -1.28 -18.44
CA ARG A 212 15.75 -0.29 -19.40
C ARG A 212 15.99 -0.78 -20.82
N LYS A 213 14.93 -0.87 -21.62
CA LYS A 213 14.99 -1.26 -23.03
C LYS A 213 14.36 -0.18 -23.89
N MET A 214 14.99 0.13 -25.03
CA MET A 214 14.59 1.24 -25.92
C MET A 214 13.15 1.12 -26.41
N TYR A 215 12.67 -0.06 -26.77
CA TYR A 215 11.32 -0.23 -27.29
C TYR A 215 10.20 0.01 -26.25
N LEU A 216 10.51 -0.03 -24.95
CA LEU A 216 9.57 0.34 -23.90
C LEU A 216 9.46 1.86 -23.73
N LEU A 217 10.42 2.62 -24.23
CA LEU A 217 10.39 4.07 -24.22
C LEU A 217 9.57 4.62 -25.41
N SER A 218 9.52 3.90 -26.54
CA SER A 218 8.79 4.34 -27.73
C SER A 218 7.27 4.32 -27.55
N LEU A 219 6.74 3.56 -26.59
CA LEU A 219 5.31 3.58 -26.25
C LEU A 219 4.88 4.78 -25.39
N ILE A 220 5.83 5.61 -24.94
CA ILE A 220 5.57 6.81 -24.13
C ILE A 220 5.51 8.07 -25.02
N HIS A 221 5.87 7.95 -26.29
CA HIS A 221 5.87 9.05 -27.27
C HIS A 221 4.65 9.05 -28.22
N ILE A 222 3.52 8.44 -27.77
CA ILE A 222 2.24 8.56 -28.46
C ILE A 222 1.36 9.53 -27.69
#